data_3bdb0d7c42bf3eac25794dd1ab1502d7
#
_entry.id   3bdb0d7c42bf3eac25794dd1ab1502d7
#
_cell.length_a   1.000
_cell.length_b   1.000
_cell.length_c   1.000
_cell.angle_alpha   90.00
_cell.angle_beta   90.00
_cell.angle_gamma   90.00
#
_symmetry.space_group_name_H-M   'P 1'
#
loop_
_entity.id
_entity.type
_entity.pdbx_description
1 polymer ?
#
loop_
_entity_poly.entity_id
_entity_poly.type
_entity_poly.pdbx_seq_one_letter_code
_entity_poly.pdbx_strand_id
1 'polypeptide(L)'
;MEKSSFFNSVSGDRKYKAEDWASYFGSFIGNGVFPVPSTGLQVVAGSGMQVTVKAGKAWINGYFYNNTSDLSLTLATADGVLNRIDRIVVQWDLTNRVISVKAKSSSYSASPTAPAVERDADIYELAIADVYVGAGVTAITGSSITDKRLDSTVCGVVAGLVDTIDTTAFNAQLEAWFEEYQS
;
A
#
# COMPACT_ATOMS: atom_id res chain seq x y z
N MET A 1 -22.55 -14.29 10.05
CA MET A 1 -22.20 -14.97 11.33
C MET A 1 -21.72 -13.88 12.29
N GLU A 2 -22.25 -13.82 13.49
CA GLU A 2 -21.81 -12.86 14.52
C GLU A 2 -20.48 -13.30 15.12
N LYS A 3 -19.56 -12.36 15.39
CA LYS A 3 -18.33 -12.58 16.12
C LYS A 3 -18.24 -11.58 17.27
N SER A 4 -17.79 -12.05 18.44
CA SER A 4 -17.45 -11.22 19.60
C SER A 4 -16.08 -11.66 20.12
N SER A 5 -15.25 -10.70 20.55
CA SER A 5 -13.86 -10.99 20.94
C SER A 5 -13.48 -10.35 22.25
N PHE A 6 -12.38 -10.80 22.83
CA PHE A 6 -11.67 -10.28 24.01
C PHE A 6 -12.40 -10.42 25.34
N PHE A 7 -13.32 -11.40 25.45
CA PHE A 7 -13.84 -11.83 26.74
C PHE A 7 -12.87 -12.75 27.46
N ASN A 8 -12.86 -12.70 28.78
CA ASN A 8 -12.02 -13.59 29.57
C ASN A 8 -12.36 -15.06 29.31
N SER A 9 -11.32 -15.89 29.20
CA SER A 9 -11.47 -17.34 29.09
C SER A 9 -11.87 -17.93 30.44
N VAL A 10 -12.85 -18.83 30.43
CA VAL A 10 -13.22 -19.64 31.59
C VAL A 10 -12.88 -21.09 31.24
N SER A 11 -11.96 -21.68 31.99
CA SER A 11 -11.49 -23.06 31.75
C SER A 11 -10.94 -23.34 30.36
N GLY A 12 -10.38 -22.32 29.68
CA GLY A 12 -9.78 -22.48 28.35
C GLY A 12 -10.76 -22.48 27.17
N ASP A 13 -12.02 -22.04 27.38
CA ASP A 13 -13.07 -22.04 26.36
C ASP A 13 -12.87 -21.01 25.24
N ARG A 14 -11.99 -20.01 25.45
CA ARG A 14 -11.71 -18.96 24.47
C ARG A 14 -10.25 -18.91 24.09
N LYS A 15 -9.99 -18.90 22.79
CA LYS A 15 -8.66 -18.76 22.19
C LYS A 15 -8.74 -17.70 21.11
N TYR A 16 -7.92 -16.67 21.21
CA TYR A 16 -7.82 -15.59 20.21
C TYR A 16 -6.59 -15.82 19.34
N LYS A 17 -6.79 -15.65 18.04
CA LYS A 17 -5.75 -15.78 17.02
C LYS A 17 -5.24 -14.40 16.60
N ALA A 18 -4.16 -14.37 15.82
CA ALA A 18 -3.62 -13.14 15.24
C ALA A 18 -4.65 -12.41 14.36
N GLU A 19 -5.52 -13.16 13.67
CA GLU A 19 -6.59 -12.61 12.84
C GLU A 19 -7.64 -11.84 13.66
N ASP A 20 -7.92 -12.27 14.90
CA ASP A 20 -8.87 -11.55 15.79
C ASP A 20 -8.29 -10.19 16.19
N TRP A 21 -6.99 -10.13 16.48
CA TRP A 21 -6.29 -8.87 16.75
C TRP A 21 -6.19 -8.00 15.50
N ALA A 22 -5.82 -8.57 14.36
CA ALA A 22 -5.75 -7.84 13.10
C ALA A 22 -7.10 -7.23 12.73
N SER A 23 -8.19 -8.00 12.87
CA SER A 23 -9.56 -7.50 12.64
C SER A 23 -9.93 -6.37 13.59
N TYR A 24 -9.56 -6.49 14.87
CA TYR A 24 -9.82 -5.45 15.88
C TYR A 24 -9.07 -4.16 15.57
N PHE A 25 -7.76 -4.22 15.37
CA PHE A 25 -6.98 -3.04 15.04
C PHE A 25 -7.32 -2.45 13.66
N GLY A 26 -7.62 -3.29 12.67
CA GLY A 26 -8.06 -2.87 11.34
C GLY A 26 -9.41 -2.14 11.34
N SER A 27 -10.22 -2.27 12.40
CA SER A 27 -11.49 -1.56 12.50
C SER A 27 -11.33 -0.06 12.79
N PHE A 28 -10.18 0.38 13.29
CA PHE A 28 -9.92 1.79 13.61
C PHE A 28 -8.61 2.34 13.05
N ILE A 29 -7.80 1.53 12.38
CA ILE A 29 -6.58 1.95 11.70
C ILE A 29 -6.66 1.56 10.23
N GLY A 30 -6.64 2.57 9.34
CA GLY A 30 -6.68 2.37 7.89
C GLY A 30 -5.34 1.89 7.32
N ASN A 31 -5.39 1.25 6.13
CA ASN A 31 -4.21 0.80 5.42
C ASN A 31 -3.39 1.99 4.90
N GLY A 32 -2.07 1.86 4.91
CA GLY A 32 -1.18 2.90 4.39
C GLY A 32 0.24 2.81 4.93
N VAL A 33 1.06 3.77 4.51
CA VAL A 33 2.40 3.98 5.07
C VAL A 33 2.34 4.94 6.25
N PHE A 34 3.21 4.77 7.24
CA PHE A 34 3.29 5.73 8.35
C PHE A 34 3.95 7.02 7.86
N PRO A 35 3.37 8.22 8.18
CA PRO A 35 3.86 9.49 7.66
C PRO A 35 5.12 10.00 8.37
N VAL A 36 5.52 9.39 9.46
CA VAL A 36 6.69 9.81 10.26
C VAL A 36 7.70 8.66 10.39
N PRO A 37 8.94 8.87 9.96
CA PRO A 37 9.48 10.05 9.26
C PRO A 37 8.92 10.17 7.83
N SER A 38 8.92 11.37 7.25
CA SER A 38 8.40 11.62 5.88
C SER A 38 9.16 10.83 4.80
N THR A 39 10.38 10.39 5.10
CA THR A 39 11.20 9.52 4.25
C THR A 39 10.89 8.03 4.44
N GLY A 40 9.99 7.67 5.34
CA GLY A 40 9.63 6.28 5.62
C GLY A 40 9.12 5.57 4.36
N LEU A 41 9.73 4.42 4.01
CA LEU A 41 9.46 3.64 2.78
C LEU A 41 9.62 4.43 1.47
N GLN A 42 10.32 5.58 1.48
CA GLN A 42 10.65 6.30 0.27
C GLN A 42 11.56 5.43 -0.62
N VAL A 43 11.27 5.41 -1.92
CA VAL A 43 12.12 4.75 -2.91
C VAL A 43 13.05 5.77 -3.54
N VAL A 44 14.34 5.49 -3.53
CA VAL A 44 15.38 6.33 -4.14
C VAL A 44 16.25 5.51 -5.09
N ALA A 45 16.91 6.17 -6.02
CA ALA A 45 17.83 5.51 -6.94
C ALA A 45 19.02 4.89 -6.17
N GLY A 46 19.36 3.66 -6.52
CA GLY A 46 20.56 2.96 -6.06
C GLY A 46 21.69 3.01 -7.10
N SER A 47 22.57 2.03 -7.07
CA SER A 47 23.64 1.89 -8.04
C SER A 47 23.19 1.06 -9.24
N GLY A 48 23.40 1.53 -10.46
CA GLY A 48 23.00 0.81 -11.68
C GLY A 48 21.49 0.58 -11.73
N MET A 49 21.06 -0.64 -12.02
CA MET A 49 19.65 -1.03 -12.09
C MET A 49 19.08 -1.39 -10.71
N GLN A 50 19.38 -0.60 -9.69
CA GLN A 50 18.89 -0.81 -8.34
C GLN A 50 18.11 0.39 -7.85
N VAL A 51 17.15 0.11 -6.97
CA VAL A 51 16.46 1.11 -6.14
C VAL A 51 16.65 0.75 -4.68
N THR A 52 16.64 1.75 -3.82
CA THR A 52 16.72 1.58 -2.37
C THR A 52 15.42 2.06 -1.73
N VAL A 53 14.77 1.18 -0.98
CA VAL A 53 13.61 1.50 -0.15
C VAL A 53 14.11 1.86 1.24
N LYS A 54 13.85 3.08 1.67
CA LYS A 54 14.27 3.57 2.99
C LYS A 54 13.59 2.82 4.12
N ALA A 55 14.23 2.80 5.29
CA ALA A 55 13.59 2.32 6.52
C ALA A 55 12.23 3.01 6.72
N GLY A 56 11.24 2.26 7.21
CA GLY A 56 9.91 2.80 7.40
C GLY A 56 8.88 1.72 7.74
N LYS A 57 7.63 2.14 7.90
CA LYS A 57 6.56 1.29 8.43
C LYS A 57 5.32 1.39 7.56
N ALA A 58 4.53 0.31 7.51
CA ALA A 58 3.23 0.27 6.89
C ALA A 58 2.23 -0.51 7.76
N TRP A 59 0.96 -0.24 7.52
CA TRP A 59 -0.16 -0.95 8.13
C TRP A 59 -1.05 -1.51 7.04
N ILE A 60 -1.29 -2.83 7.05
CA ILE A 60 -2.08 -3.50 6.01
C ILE A 60 -3.00 -4.52 6.68
N ASN A 61 -4.31 -4.34 6.55
CA ASN A 61 -5.35 -5.27 7.02
C ASN A 61 -5.20 -5.67 8.49
N GLY A 62 -4.76 -4.73 9.35
CA GLY A 62 -4.53 -4.99 10.77
C GLY A 62 -3.16 -5.59 11.08
N TYR A 63 -2.30 -5.78 10.07
CA TYR A 63 -0.94 -6.29 10.25
C TYR A 63 0.10 -5.17 10.12
N PHE A 64 1.15 -5.28 10.91
CA PHE A 64 2.21 -4.28 10.99
C PHE A 64 3.45 -4.72 10.19
N TYR A 65 3.91 -3.83 9.30
CA TYR A 65 5.18 -3.98 8.59
C TYR A 65 6.21 -2.96 9.10
N ASN A 66 7.43 -3.40 9.33
CA ASN A 66 8.54 -2.55 9.77
C ASN A 66 9.83 -2.91 9.05
N ASN A 67 10.22 -2.06 8.10
CA ASN A 67 11.55 -2.10 7.49
C ASN A 67 12.50 -1.27 8.36
N THR A 68 13.43 -1.92 9.06
CA THR A 68 14.30 -1.26 10.05
C THR A 68 15.56 -0.64 9.44
N SER A 69 15.88 -0.94 8.19
CA SER A 69 17.06 -0.44 7.47
C SER A 69 16.78 -0.28 5.99
N ASP A 70 17.64 0.43 5.28
CA ASP A 70 17.56 0.56 3.83
C ASP A 70 17.58 -0.81 3.15
N LEU A 71 16.63 -1.05 2.26
CA LEU A 71 16.46 -2.29 1.51
C LEU A 71 16.75 -2.02 0.02
N SER A 72 17.77 -2.68 -0.53
CA SER A 72 18.07 -2.59 -1.96
C SER A 72 17.31 -3.65 -2.76
N LEU A 73 16.68 -3.21 -3.85
CA LEU A 73 16.02 -4.07 -4.83
C LEU A 73 16.72 -3.92 -6.18
N THR A 74 17.09 -5.06 -6.78
CA THR A 74 17.64 -5.08 -8.14
C THR A 74 16.49 -5.25 -9.13
N LEU A 75 16.37 -4.30 -10.06
CA LEU A 75 15.42 -4.38 -11.17
C LEU A 75 16.08 -5.13 -12.34
N ALA A 76 15.25 -5.75 -13.18
CA ALA A 76 15.73 -6.40 -14.38
C ALA A 76 16.41 -5.37 -15.31
N THR A 77 17.34 -5.83 -16.13
CA THR A 77 17.96 -4.99 -17.17
C THR A 77 16.92 -4.40 -18.10
N ALA A 78 17.17 -3.19 -18.62
CA ALA A 78 16.30 -2.56 -19.58
C ALA A 78 16.32 -3.34 -20.91
N ASP A 79 15.17 -3.32 -21.60
CA ASP A 79 15.11 -3.75 -23.00
C ASP A 79 15.80 -2.70 -23.89
N GLY A 80 16.38 -3.14 -25.01
CA GLY A 80 17.11 -2.23 -25.90
C GLY A 80 16.21 -1.28 -26.72
N VAL A 81 14.91 -1.56 -26.83
CA VAL A 81 13.97 -0.88 -27.76
C VAL A 81 12.72 -0.36 -27.03
N LEU A 82 12.18 -1.10 -26.09
CA LEU A 82 10.93 -0.82 -25.41
C LEU A 82 11.13 -0.41 -23.96
N ASN A 83 10.20 0.39 -23.47
CA ASN A 83 10.18 0.86 -22.10
C ASN A 83 9.31 -0.07 -21.21
N ARG A 84 9.46 0.04 -19.90
CA ARG A 84 8.56 -0.57 -18.92
C ARG A 84 8.44 0.31 -17.69
N ILE A 85 7.46 0.02 -16.84
CA ILE A 85 7.34 0.60 -15.50
C ILE A 85 7.43 -0.55 -14.48
N ASP A 86 8.36 -0.41 -13.54
CA ASP A 86 8.46 -1.31 -12.40
C ASP A 86 7.79 -0.65 -11.19
N ARG A 87 6.68 -1.21 -10.71
CA ARG A 87 5.97 -0.74 -9.52
C ARG A 87 6.56 -1.39 -8.29
N ILE A 88 6.98 -0.59 -7.32
CA ILE A 88 7.47 -1.05 -6.02
C ILE A 88 6.28 -1.07 -5.06
N VAL A 89 6.00 -2.24 -4.49
CA VAL A 89 4.87 -2.45 -3.58
C VAL A 89 5.33 -2.99 -2.24
N VAL A 90 4.62 -2.63 -1.18
CA VAL A 90 4.59 -3.39 0.08
C VAL A 90 3.42 -4.34 -0.04
N GLN A 91 3.69 -5.63 -0.09
CA GLN A 91 2.69 -6.68 -0.29
C GLN A 91 2.48 -7.46 1.00
N TRP A 92 1.25 -7.49 1.50
CA TRP A 92 0.76 -8.42 2.49
C TRP A 92 0.30 -9.68 1.78
N ASP A 93 0.76 -10.85 2.25
CA ASP A 93 0.50 -12.16 1.68
C ASP A 93 0.04 -13.08 2.82
N LEU A 94 -1.26 -13.36 2.86
CA LEU A 94 -1.88 -14.16 3.90
C LEU A 94 -1.44 -15.62 3.81
N THR A 95 -1.34 -16.16 2.61
CA THR A 95 -0.98 -17.55 2.38
C THR A 95 0.42 -17.86 2.90
N ASN A 96 1.38 -16.97 2.58
CA ASN A 96 2.75 -17.10 3.05
C ASN A 96 2.98 -16.46 4.42
N ARG A 97 2.00 -15.76 4.97
CA ARG A 97 2.04 -15.07 6.27
C ARG A 97 3.23 -14.11 6.39
N VAL A 98 3.40 -13.26 5.38
CA VAL A 98 4.51 -12.31 5.30
C VAL A 98 4.04 -10.98 4.72
N ILE A 99 4.68 -9.90 5.15
CA ILE A 99 4.62 -8.61 4.46
C ILE A 99 6.04 -8.30 3.97
N SER A 100 6.17 -8.05 2.68
CA SER A 100 7.47 -7.79 2.06
C SER A 100 7.38 -6.75 0.95
N VAL A 101 8.53 -6.11 0.67
CA VAL A 101 8.64 -5.21 -0.48
C VAL A 101 8.94 -6.03 -1.73
N LYS A 102 8.23 -5.76 -2.81
CA LYS A 102 8.41 -6.43 -4.12
C LYS A 102 8.44 -5.41 -5.25
N ALA A 103 9.08 -5.77 -6.36
CA ALA A 103 9.00 -5.06 -7.62
C ALA A 103 8.13 -5.85 -8.60
N LYS A 104 7.12 -5.20 -9.18
CA LYS A 104 6.23 -5.76 -10.22
C LYS A 104 6.50 -5.04 -11.52
N SER A 105 6.91 -5.75 -12.56
CA SER A 105 7.21 -5.17 -13.86
C SER A 105 5.99 -5.17 -14.77
N SER A 106 5.78 -4.08 -15.49
CA SER A 106 4.81 -4.03 -16.58
C SER A 106 5.28 -4.82 -17.81
N SER A 107 4.38 -5.03 -18.76
CA SER A 107 4.78 -5.43 -20.11
C SER A 107 5.60 -4.33 -20.78
N TYR A 108 6.52 -4.73 -21.65
CA TYR A 108 7.31 -3.81 -22.46
C TYR A 108 6.42 -3.12 -23.51
N SER A 109 6.56 -1.80 -23.65
CA SER A 109 5.76 -0.99 -24.56
C SER A 109 6.45 0.34 -24.86
N ALA A 110 6.13 0.98 -25.98
CA ALA A 110 6.52 2.37 -26.24
C ALA A 110 5.89 3.34 -25.21
N SER A 111 4.68 3.01 -24.72
CA SER A 111 3.97 3.76 -23.69
C SER A 111 3.49 2.79 -22.60
N PRO A 112 4.38 2.35 -21.69
CA PRO A 112 4.02 1.38 -20.65
C PRO A 112 3.10 1.99 -19.61
N THR A 113 2.24 1.15 -19.04
CA THR A 113 1.40 1.50 -17.88
C THR A 113 1.86 0.71 -16.66
N ALA A 114 1.83 1.34 -15.49
CA ALA A 114 2.22 0.69 -14.25
C ALA A 114 1.30 -0.51 -13.95
N PRO A 115 1.84 -1.64 -13.44
CA PRO A 115 1.03 -2.78 -13.04
C PRO A 115 -0.03 -2.39 -12.00
N ALA A 116 -1.22 -2.93 -12.12
CA ALA A 116 -2.26 -2.72 -11.12
C ALA A 116 -1.83 -3.29 -9.75
N VAL A 117 -2.26 -2.64 -8.67
CA VAL A 117 -2.16 -3.20 -7.33
C VAL A 117 -3.15 -4.34 -7.17
N GLU A 118 -2.74 -5.39 -6.49
CA GLU A 118 -3.57 -6.54 -6.17
C GLU A 118 -4.19 -6.33 -4.79
N ARG A 119 -5.50 -6.51 -4.70
CA ARG A 119 -6.26 -6.32 -3.45
C ARG A 119 -7.40 -7.31 -3.42
N ASP A 120 -7.13 -8.49 -2.91
CA ASP A 120 -8.08 -9.58 -2.73
C ASP A 120 -8.03 -10.15 -1.30
N ALA A 121 -8.57 -11.36 -1.10
CA ALA A 121 -8.62 -12.00 0.21
C ALA A 121 -7.25 -12.47 0.72
N ASP A 122 -6.34 -12.78 -0.19
CA ASP A 122 -5.04 -13.40 0.12
C ASP A 122 -3.85 -12.44 -0.07
N ILE A 123 -4.01 -11.45 -0.95
CA ILE A 123 -2.97 -10.46 -1.30
C ILE A 123 -3.52 -9.04 -1.12
N TYR A 124 -2.72 -8.17 -0.51
CA TYR A 124 -3.01 -6.75 -0.48
C TYR A 124 -1.72 -5.93 -0.69
N GLU A 125 -1.74 -5.02 -1.65
CA GLU A 125 -0.59 -4.23 -2.06
C GLU A 125 -0.79 -2.73 -1.84
N LEU A 126 0.26 -2.10 -1.31
CA LEU A 126 0.45 -0.66 -1.26
C LEU A 126 1.57 -0.29 -2.23
N ALA A 127 1.25 0.43 -3.31
CA ALA A 127 2.28 0.90 -4.25
C ALA A 127 3.00 2.13 -3.67
N ILE A 128 4.27 1.98 -3.34
CA ILE A 128 5.08 3.06 -2.76
C ILE A 128 5.82 3.90 -3.80
N ALA A 129 6.13 3.34 -4.99
CA ALA A 129 6.69 4.09 -6.11
C ALA A 129 6.45 3.37 -7.44
N ASP A 130 6.47 4.16 -8.52
CA ASP A 130 6.58 3.68 -9.89
C ASP A 130 7.95 4.10 -10.45
N VAL A 131 8.69 3.15 -11.04
CA VAL A 131 10.01 3.37 -11.62
C VAL A 131 9.93 3.19 -13.13
N TYR A 132 10.09 4.27 -13.87
CA TYR A 132 10.16 4.23 -15.33
C TYR A 132 11.53 3.72 -15.78
N VAL A 133 11.53 2.63 -16.52
CA VAL A 133 12.75 2.02 -17.09
C VAL A 133 12.71 2.23 -18.61
N GLY A 134 13.43 3.25 -19.07
CA GLY A 134 13.55 3.56 -20.49
C GLY A 134 14.37 2.51 -21.25
N ALA A 135 14.16 2.43 -22.56
CA ALA A 135 14.92 1.54 -23.42
C ALA A 135 16.44 1.82 -23.32
N GLY A 136 17.22 0.78 -23.20
CA GLY A 136 18.69 0.85 -23.21
C GLY A 136 19.33 1.51 -21.99
N VAL A 137 18.58 1.90 -20.95
CA VAL A 137 19.17 2.48 -19.75
C VAL A 137 19.96 1.44 -18.96
N THR A 138 21.07 1.86 -18.37
CA THR A 138 21.95 1.00 -17.55
C THR A 138 21.88 1.35 -16.06
N ALA A 139 21.19 2.44 -15.71
CA ALA A 139 21.02 2.89 -14.34
C ALA A 139 19.69 3.60 -14.13
N ILE A 140 19.13 3.44 -12.95
CA ILE A 140 17.96 4.17 -12.48
C ILE A 140 18.42 5.52 -11.94
N THR A 141 17.64 6.57 -12.24
CA THR A 141 17.89 7.92 -11.74
C THR A 141 16.73 8.39 -10.88
N GLY A 142 16.92 9.41 -10.04
CA GLY A 142 15.85 9.96 -9.22
C GLY A 142 14.67 10.50 -10.04
N SER A 143 14.92 11.02 -11.26
CA SER A 143 13.88 11.52 -12.16
C SER A 143 13.01 10.42 -12.78
N SER A 144 13.47 9.18 -12.77
CA SER A 144 12.68 8.03 -13.25
C SER A 144 11.77 7.42 -12.17
N ILE A 145 11.84 7.91 -10.93
CA ILE A 145 11.06 7.41 -9.80
C ILE A 145 9.92 8.38 -9.48
N THR A 146 8.70 7.89 -9.53
CA THR A 146 7.51 8.63 -9.10
C THR A 146 7.04 8.08 -7.76
N ASP A 147 7.08 8.93 -6.73
CA ASP A 147 6.58 8.57 -5.39
C ASP A 147 5.05 8.40 -5.40
N LYS A 148 4.55 7.26 -4.91
CA LYS A 148 3.15 6.91 -4.86
C LYS A 148 2.58 6.81 -3.44
N ARG A 149 3.39 7.07 -2.41
CA ARG A 149 3.00 6.90 -1.02
C ARG A 149 1.81 7.78 -0.60
N LEU A 150 1.66 8.96 -1.19
CA LEU A 150 0.56 9.89 -0.92
C LEU A 150 -0.66 9.69 -1.83
N ASP A 151 -0.57 8.82 -2.83
CA ASP A 151 -1.67 8.51 -3.74
C ASP A 151 -2.60 7.49 -3.06
N SER A 152 -3.71 7.96 -2.49
CA SER A 152 -4.67 7.14 -1.74
C SER A 152 -5.36 6.05 -2.59
N THR A 153 -5.30 6.14 -3.92
CA THR A 153 -5.88 5.12 -4.82
C THR A 153 -5.03 3.85 -4.83
N VAL A 154 -3.72 3.96 -4.65
CA VAL A 154 -2.77 2.83 -4.73
C VAL A 154 -1.97 2.60 -3.45
N CYS A 155 -1.84 3.60 -2.58
CA CYS A 155 -1.12 3.51 -1.31
C CYS A 155 -1.87 4.25 -0.20
N GLY A 156 -1.54 5.52 0.00
CA GLY A 156 -2.06 6.36 1.07
C GLY A 156 -1.26 6.28 2.36
N VAL A 157 -1.63 7.12 3.32
CA VAL A 157 -1.04 7.15 4.65
C VAL A 157 -1.97 6.54 5.69
N VAL A 158 -1.40 5.96 6.73
CA VAL A 158 -2.17 5.43 7.87
C VAL A 158 -2.96 6.58 8.51
N ALA A 159 -4.27 6.35 8.65
CA ALA A 159 -5.19 7.29 9.28
C ALA A 159 -6.12 6.54 10.26
N GLY A 160 -6.59 7.26 11.29
CA GLY A 160 -7.66 6.76 12.15
C GLY A 160 -8.96 6.67 11.38
N LEU A 161 -9.71 5.58 11.54
CA LEU A 161 -11.02 5.38 10.92
C LEU A 161 -12.16 5.80 11.84
N VAL A 162 -11.90 5.96 13.13
CA VAL A 162 -12.93 6.27 14.15
C VAL A 162 -13.47 7.70 14.01
N ASP A 163 -12.64 8.62 13.51
CA ASP A 163 -13.01 10.03 13.32
C ASP A 163 -13.53 10.34 11.90
N THR A 164 -13.57 9.34 11.01
CA THR A 164 -14.12 9.50 9.67
C THR A 164 -15.62 9.25 9.69
N ILE A 165 -16.40 10.32 9.71
CA ILE A 165 -17.85 10.24 9.48
C ILE A 165 -18.04 10.23 7.96
N ASP A 166 -18.68 9.18 7.45
CA ASP A 166 -19.17 9.19 6.07
C ASP A 166 -20.36 10.16 5.96
N THR A 167 -20.07 11.37 5.50
CA THR A 167 -21.07 12.43 5.32
C THR A 167 -21.74 12.36 3.95
N THR A 168 -21.42 11.40 3.09
CA THR A 168 -21.91 11.34 1.70
C THR A 168 -23.42 11.25 1.65
N ALA A 169 -24.00 10.35 2.44
CA ALA A 169 -25.46 10.19 2.51
C ALA A 169 -26.14 11.43 3.13
N PHE A 170 -25.52 12.04 4.12
CA PHE A 170 -26.03 13.26 4.76
C PHE A 170 -25.98 14.45 3.79
N ASN A 171 -24.87 14.63 3.06
CA ASN A 171 -24.75 15.70 2.08
C ASN A 171 -25.76 15.53 0.94
N ALA A 172 -25.95 14.31 0.44
CA ALA A 172 -26.96 14.03 -0.59
C ALA A 172 -28.40 14.34 -0.14
N GLN A 173 -28.74 14.02 1.12
CA GLN A 173 -30.02 14.38 1.70
C GLN A 173 -30.19 15.89 1.88
N LEU A 174 -29.14 16.58 2.28
CA LEU A 174 -29.14 18.02 2.43
C LEU A 174 -29.31 18.73 1.09
N GLU A 175 -28.60 18.28 0.05
CA GLU A 175 -28.74 18.81 -1.32
C GLU A 175 -30.17 18.60 -1.85
N ALA A 176 -30.72 17.39 -1.71
CA ALA A 176 -32.11 17.10 -2.12
C ALA A 176 -33.12 17.99 -1.40
N TRP A 177 -32.93 18.24 -0.10
CA TRP A 177 -33.77 19.14 0.67
C TRP A 177 -33.64 20.61 0.21
N PHE A 178 -32.44 21.06 -0.12
CA PHE A 178 -32.24 22.41 -0.69
C PHE A 178 -32.92 22.58 -2.05
N GLU A 179 -32.86 21.60 -2.93
CA GLU A 179 -33.53 21.64 -4.24
C GLU A 179 -35.04 21.68 -4.09
N GLU A 180 -35.62 20.91 -3.16
CA GLU A 180 -37.04 20.93 -2.87
C GLU A 180 -37.54 22.27 -2.32
N TYR A 181 -36.69 22.95 -1.54
CA TYR A 181 -37.05 24.25 -0.92
C TYR A 181 -36.92 25.42 -1.91
N GLN A 182 -36.18 25.28 -3.00
CA GLN A 182 -35.99 26.30 -4.05
C GLN A 182 -36.98 26.18 -5.20
N SER A 183 -37.76 25.10 -5.27
CA SER A 183 -38.78 24.87 -6.29
C SER A 183 -40.15 25.39 -5.85
#